data_8bef40a3fe1463724d2e645413bd5cc1
#
_entry.id   8bef40a3fe1463724d2e645413bd5cc1
#
_cell.length_a   1.000
_cell.length_b   1.000
_cell.length_c   1.000
_cell.angle_alpha   90.00
_cell.angle_beta   90.00
_cell.angle_gamma   90.00
#
_symmetry.space_group_name_H-M   'P 1'
#
loop_
_entity.id
_entity.type
_entity.pdbx_description
1 polymer ?
#
loop_
_entity_poly.entity_id
_entity_poly.type
_entity_poly.pdbx_seq_one_letter_code
_entity_poly.pdbx_strand_id
1 'polypeptide(L)'
;MTQLWLELGYQQKAEQILLENRRLMTEMENFIQTNYSIGKSEAQDLLNAQLQVSKLDEKLQANAQMQRRLVSQLSEWLGSDWLNTYTQNGRSTLQASNTLTWASLNQKLSANSETTKHYRQLSDHPMVKMADVSISANETQVDIAEQAYTPQFGVEVMYAYRQANNMKGEPASDLVSAYLTMDIPLFTGNRQDRNLAAAQYQVGAARSQKDTLLTQMNAKVNTLLVDRANLSQRLERYQSTLLPQVQARIHAVERGYQNNTAQFNDVIMASTDELALKLEQQR
;
A
#
# COMPACT_ATOMS: atom_id res chain seq x y z
N MET A 1 4.54 3.15 1.21
CA MET A 1 5.75 3.68 0.56
C MET A 1 6.08 2.98 -0.76
N THR A 2 6.39 1.67 -0.81
CA THR A 2 6.79 0.96 -2.05
C THR A 2 5.79 1.08 -3.20
N GLN A 3 4.49 0.95 -2.93
CA GLN A 3 3.45 1.10 -3.95
C GLN A 3 3.41 2.51 -4.54
N LEU A 4 3.52 3.55 -3.71
CA LEU A 4 3.58 4.95 -4.17
C LEU A 4 4.82 5.21 -5.04
N TRP A 5 5.95 4.62 -4.68
CA TRP A 5 7.18 4.71 -5.44
C TRP A 5 7.08 4.06 -6.83
N LEU A 6 6.53 2.84 -6.88
CA LEU A 6 6.30 2.14 -8.14
C LEU A 6 5.29 2.86 -9.02
N GLU A 7 4.21 3.38 -8.44
CA GLU A 7 3.22 4.18 -9.16
C GLU A 7 3.82 5.47 -9.71
N LEU A 8 4.69 6.16 -8.95
CA LEU A 8 5.42 7.33 -9.44
C LEU A 8 6.31 6.94 -10.64
N GLY A 9 7.02 5.83 -10.56
CA GLY A 9 7.85 5.31 -11.66
C GLY A 9 7.02 5.02 -12.92
N TYR A 10 5.84 4.41 -12.75
CA TYR A 10 4.90 4.21 -13.83
C TYR A 10 4.44 5.53 -14.46
N GLN A 11 4.04 6.51 -13.64
CA GLN A 11 3.57 7.81 -14.15
C GLN A 11 4.66 8.55 -14.92
N GLN A 12 5.93 8.46 -14.51
CA GLN A 12 7.06 9.04 -15.24
C GLN A 12 7.33 8.35 -16.57
N LYS A 13 7.18 7.02 -16.63
CA LYS A 13 7.24 6.28 -17.90
C LYS A 13 6.06 6.60 -18.81
N ALA A 14 4.86 6.70 -18.24
CA ALA A 14 3.66 7.10 -18.99
C ALA A 14 3.81 8.52 -19.58
N GLU A 15 4.41 9.47 -18.85
CA GLU A 15 4.69 10.81 -19.36
C GLU A 15 5.60 10.75 -20.59
N GLN A 16 6.67 9.97 -20.55
CA GLN A 16 7.59 9.81 -21.69
C GLN A 16 6.86 9.28 -22.94
N ILE A 17 5.99 8.28 -22.75
CA ILE A 17 5.19 7.71 -23.85
C ILE A 17 4.17 8.72 -24.39
N LEU A 18 3.52 9.48 -23.50
CA LEU A 18 2.56 10.52 -23.89
C LEU A 18 3.24 11.67 -24.65
N LEU A 19 4.41 12.10 -24.21
CA LEU A 19 5.19 13.15 -24.89
C LEU A 19 5.61 12.72 -26.29
N GLU A 20 6.08 11.50 -26.45
CA GLU A 20 6.44 10.97 -27.77
C GLU A 20 5.21 10.85 -28.68
N ASN A 21 4.11 10.34 -28.18
CA ASN A 21 2.87 10.25 -28.96
C ASN A 21 2.33 11.64 -29.35
N ARG A 22 2.42 12.62 -28.41
CA ARG A 22 2.08 14.01 -28.70
C ARG A 22 2.95 14.61 -29.82
N ARG A 23 4.26 14.36 -29.76
CA ARG A 23 5.20 14.83 -30.79
C ARG A 23 4.79 14.31 -32.19
N LEU A 24 4.58 12.99 -32.28
CA LEU A 24 4.17 12.35 -33.53
C LEU A 24 2.81 12.88 -34.03
N MET A 25 1.85 13.08 -33.13
CA MET A 25 0.52 13.59 -33.49
C MET A 25 0.57 15.06 -33.93
N THR A 26 1.48 15.87 -33.36
CA THR A 26 1.70 17.27 -33.80
C THR A 26 2.38 17.32 -35.18
N GLU A 27 3.30 16.40 -35.47
CA GLU A 27 3.87 16.28 -36.82
C GLU A 27 2.79 15.91 -37.84
N MET A 28 1.90 15.00 -37.48
CA MET A 28 0.75 14.62 -38.33
C MET A 28 -0.24 15.79 -38.53
N GLU A 29 -0.55 16.55 -37.48
CA GLU A 29 -1.38 17.76 -37.58
C GLU A 29 -0.77 18.76 -38.57
N ASN A 30 0.52 19.04 -38.45
CA ASN A 30 1.22 19.94 -39.38
C ASN A 30 1.17 19.44 -40.84
N PHE A 31 1.32 18.14 -41.04
CA PHE A 31 1.18 17.52 -42.36
C PHE A 31 -0.20 17.69 -42.94
N ILE A 32 -1.26 17.44 -42.16
CA ILE A 32 -2.65 17.61 -42.60
C ILE A 32 -2.96 19.08 -42.84
N GLN A 33 -2.49 20.01 -42.01
CA GLN A 33 -2.67 21.44 -42.20
C GLN A 33 -2.08 21.90 -43.52
N THR A 34 -0.89 21.40 -43.87
CA THR A 34 -0.24 21.66 -45.14
C THR A 34 -1.09 21.13 -46.32
N ASN A 35 -1.54 19.88 -46.23
CA ASN A 35 -2.41 19.27 -47.24
C ASN A 35 -3.79 19.97 -47.37
N TYR A 36 -4.37 20.42 -46.27
CA TYR A 36 -5.61 21.21 -46.26
C TYR A 36 -5.42 22.53 -47.00
N SER A 37 -4.31 23.24 -46.76
CA SER A 37 -4.01 24.53 -47.38
C SER A 37 -3.90 24.45 -48.93
N ILE A 38 -3.58 23.29 -49.46
CA ILE A 38 -3.47 23.02 -50.90
C ILE A 38 -4.68 22.20 -51.44
N GLY A 39 -5.73 22.00 -50.60
CA GLY A 39 -6.97 21.34 -51.01
C GLY A 39 -6.90 19.80 -51.12
N LYS A 40 -5.87 19.16 -50.53
CA LYS A 40 -5.66 17.72 -50.56
C LYS A 40 -6.22 16.96 -49.32
N SER A 41 -6.58 17.68 -48.27
CA SER A 41 -7.21 17.12 -47.06
C SER A 41 -8.48 17.87 -46.73
N GLU A 42 -9.41 17.21 -46.04
CA GLU A 42 -10.66 17.80 -45.59
C GLU A 42 -10.49 18.59 -44.29
N ALA A 43 -11.35 19.61 -44.08
CA ALA A 43 -11.37 20.37 -42.81
C ALA A 43 -11.64 19.48 -41.61
N GLN A 44 -12.42 18.42 -41.77
CA GLN A 44 -12.69 17.43 -40.73
C GLN A 44 -11.42 16.73 -40.26
N ASP A 45 -10.51 16.37 -41.15
CA ASP A 45 -9.26 15.70 -40.80
C ASP A 45 -8.37 16.63 -39.96
N LEU A 46 -8.27 17.91 -40.33
CA LEU A 46 -7.52 18.91 -39.57
C LEU A 46 -8.09 19.10 -38.16
N LEU A 47 -9.41 19.24 -38.05
CA LEU A 47 -10.08 19.39 -36.73
C LEU A 47 -9.90 18.13 -35.87
N ASN A 48 -9.95 16.95 -36.47
CA ASN A 48 -9.70 15.70 -35.76
C ASN A 48 -8.25 15.60 -35.25
N ALA A 49 -7.26 16.00 -36.05
CA ALA A 49 -5.85 16.05 -35.64
C ALA A 49 -5.65 17.01 -34.47
N GLN A 50 -6.19 18.22 -34.54
CA GLN A 50 -6.13 19.22 -33.47
C GLN A 50 -6.79 18.72 -32.19
N LEU A 51 -7.93 18.04 -32.29
CA LEU A 51 -8.62 17.44 -31.16
C LEU A 51 -7.74 16.34 -30.49
N GLN A 52 -7.03 15.51 -31.26
CA GLN A 52 -6.17 14.48 -30.70
C GLN A 52 -4.96 15.07 -29.97
N VAL A 53 -4.32 16.11 -30.52
CA VAL A 53 -3.24 16.84 -29.82
C VAL A 53 -3.76 17.43 -28.50
N SER A 54 -4.93 18.09 -28.51
CA SER A 54 -5.55 18.64 -27.31
C SER A 54 -5.86 17.57 -26.25
N LYS A 55 -6.35 16.39 -26.67
CA LYS A 55 -6.59 15.25 -25.75
C LYS A 55 -5.27 14.70 -25.14
N LEU A 56 -4.16 14.74 -25.89
CA LEU A 56 -2.85 14.36 -25.37
C LEU A 56 -2.31 15.39 -24.37
N ASP A 57 -2.55 16.68 -24.61
CA ASP A 57 -2.20 17.75 -23.67
C ASP A 57 -2.99 17.61 -22.35
N GLU A 58 -4.28 17.28 -22.42
CA GLU A 58 -5.08 16.99 -21.22
C GLU A 58 -4.52 15.79 -20.45
N LYS A 59 -4.20 14.67 -21.14
CA LYS A 59 -3.61 13.49 -20.49
C LYS A 59 -2.26 13.81 -19.85
N LEU A 60 -1.43 14.62 -20.46
CA LEU A 60 -0.16 15.08 -19.88
C LEU A 60 -0.36 15.93 -18.64
N GLN A 61 -1.36 16.82 -18.65
CA GLN A 61 -1.71 17.64 -17.49
C GLN A 61 -2.22 16.74 -16.33
N ALA A 62 -3.09 15.79 -16.61
CA ALA A 62 -3.60 14.84 -15.62
C ALA A 62 -2.46 13.97 -15.05
N ASN A 63 -1.53 13.51 -15.90
CA ASN A 63 -0.34 12.77 -15.47
C ASN A 63 0.55 13.62 -14.55
N ALA A 64 0.84 14.87 -14.92
CA ALA A 64 1.63 15.78 -14.10
C ALA A 64 0.96 16.08 -12.73
N GLN A 65 -0.38 16.16 -12.69
CA GLN A 65 -1.13 16.28 -11.45
C GLN A 65 -0.97 15.01 -10.59
N MET A 66 -1.07 13.82 -11.19
CA MET A 66 -0.92 12.56 -10.48
C MET A 66 0.50 12.42 -9.90
N GLN A 67 1.54 12.74 -10.66
CA GLN A 67 2.93 12.74 -10.17
C GLN A 67 3.08 13.65 -8.94
N ARG A 68 2.57 14.89 -9.00
CA ARG A 68 2.61 15.82 -7.85
C ARG A 68 1.88 15.27 -6.64
N ARG A 69 0.72 14.65 -6.85
CA ARG A 69 -0.05 14.01 -5.78
C ARG A 69 0.73 12.86 -5.13
N LEU A 70 1.36 11.99 -5.92
CA LEU A 70 2.18 10.88 -5.42
C LEU A 70 3.39 11.37 -4.62
N VAL A 71 4.08 12.40 -5.12
CA VAL A 71 5.19 13.04 -4.40
C VAL A 71 4.72 13.63 -3.07
N SER A 72 3.57 14.31 -3.06
CA SER A 72 2.99 14.82 -1.81
C SER A 72 2.61 13.70 -0.83
N GLN A 73 2.09 12.58 -1.31
CA GLN A 73 1.79 11.42 -0.46
C GLN A 73 3.06 10.75 0.10
N LEU A 74 4.16 10.76 -0.66
CA LEU A 74 5.44 10.25 -0.17
C LEU A 74 6.00 11.07 0.98
N SER A 75 5.64 12.36 1.11
CA SER A 75 6.09 13.22 2.21
C SER A 75 5.58 12.75 3.58
N GLU A 76 4.48 12.00 3.64
CA GLU A 76 4.00 11.34 4.88
C GLU A 76 5.07 10.43 5.50
N TRP A 77 5.90 9.81 4.67
CA TRP A 77 6.94 8.85 5.09
C TRP A 77 8.33 9.47 5.18
N LEU A 78 8.60 10.50 4.39
CA LEU A 78 9.93 11.09 4.18
C LEU A 78 10.07 12.48 4.79
N GLY A 79 8.96 13.07 5.23
CA GLY A 79 8.91 14.39 5.85
C GLY A 79 8.73 15.54 4.85
N SER A 80 8.33 16.70 5.36
CA SER A 80 8.04 17.91 4.56
C SER A 80 9.30 18.52 3.93
N ASP A 81 10.44 18.44 4.63
CA ASP A 81 11.70 19.00 4.13
C ASP A 81 12.19 18.26 2.87
N TRP A 82 11.94 16.93 2.82
CA TRP A 82 12.18 16.14 1.64
C TRP A 82 11.35 16.63 0.44
N LEU A 83 10.08 16.94 0.65
CA LEU A 83 9.20 17.46 -0.39
C LEU A 83 9.74 18.76 -0.99
N ASN A 84 10.22 19.69 -0.16
CA ASN A 84 10.79 20.96 -0.59
C ASN A 84 12.08 20.77 -1.41
N THR A 85 12.89 19.77 -1.07
CA THR A 85 14.14 19.45 -1.79
C THR A 85 13.87 18.96 -3.20
N TYR A 86 12.82 18.19 -3.43
CA TYR A 86 12.52 17.57 -4.73
C TYR A 86 11.39 18.24 -5.52
N THR A 87 10.94 19.41 -5.08
CA THR A 87 9.93 20.20 -5.79
C THR A 87 10.50 21.55 -6.21
N GLN A 88 10.69 21.75 -7.49
CA GLN A 88 11.10 23.04 -8.05
C GLN A 88 10.02 23.56 -9.00
N ASN A 89 9.59 24.81 -8.82
CA ASN A 89 8.55 25.44 -9.65
C ASN A 89 7.27 24.61 -9.80
N GLY A 90 6.86 23.89 -8.75
CA GLY A 90 5.69 23.03 -8.76
C GLY A 90 5.84 21.73 -9.56
N ARG A 91 7.04 21.40 -10.03
CA ARG A 91 7.35 20.11 -10.67
C ARG A 91 8.27 19.28 -9.81
N SER A 92 8.04 17.98 -9.77
CA SER A 92 8.95 17.05 -9.09
C SER A 92 10.22 16.86 -9.92
N THR A 93 11.38 17.01 -9.28
CA THR A 93 12.70 16.68 -9.86
C THR A 93 13.10 15.24 -9.53
N LEU A 94 12.27 14.54 -8.72
CA LEU A 94 12.52 13.18 -8.32
C LEU A 94 12.32 12.22 -9.48
N GLN A 95 13.31 11.37 -9.75
CA GLN A 95 13.17 10.25 -10.67
C GLN A 95 13.06 8.94 -9.90
N ALA A 96 11.95 8.27 -10.04
CA ALA A 96 11.73 6.97 -9.46
C ALA A 96 12.49 5.91 -10.26
N SER A 97 13.61 5.42 -9.72
CA SER A 97 14.37 4.34 -10.32
C SER A 97 13.87 2.98 -9.81
N ASN A 98 13.73 2.02 -10.71
CA ASN A 98 13.42 0.63 -10.37
C ASN A 98 14.73 -0.18 -10.29
N THR A 99 15.58 0.16 -9.32
CA THR A 99 16.90 -0.48 -9.10
C THR A 99 16.83 -1.67 -8.14
N LEU A 100 15.63 -2.21 -7.87
CA LEU A 100 15.47 -3.38 -7.02
C LEU A 100 16.18 -4.60 -7.63
N THR A 101 16.96 -5.28 -6.82
CA THR A 101 17.65 -6.53 -7.20
C THR A 101 16.64 -7.69 -7.25
N TRP A 102 15.82 -7.70 -8.30
CA TRP A 102 14.78 -8.70 -8.50
C TRP A 102 15.32 -10.14 -8.56
N ALA A 103 16.58 -10.33 -8.92
CA ALA A 103 17.19 -11.65 -9.07
C ALA A 103 17.12 -12.46 -7.76
N SER A 104 17.52 -11.88 -6.63
CA SER A 104 17.49 -12.54 -5.31
C SER A 104 16.05 -12.80 -4.83
N LEU A 105 15.14 -11.89 -5.11
CA LEU A 105 13.73 -12.03 -4.77
C LEU A 105 13.08 -13.11 -5.63
N ASN A 106 13.36 -13.13 -6.93
CA ASN A 106 12.86 -14.14 -7.87
C ASN A 106 13.33 -15.53 -7.51
N GLN A 107 14.59 -15.71 -7.09
CA GLN A 107 15.10 -16.99 -6.63
C GLN A 107 14.34 -17.51 -5.39
N LYS A 108 14.10 -16.65 -4.41
CA LYS A 108 13.31 -17.00 -3.21
C LYS A 108 11.86 -17.34 -3.56
N LEU A 109 11.24 -16.60 -4.48
CA LEU A 109 9.87 -16.83 -4.91
C LEU A 109 9.73 -18.11 -5.73
N SER A 110 10.71 -18.43 -6.60
CA SER A 110 10.70 -19.65 -7.40
C SER A 110 10.80 -20.90 -6.53
N ALA A 111 11.62 -20.87 -5.47
CA ALA A 111 11.73 -21.97 -4.52
C ALA A 111 10.41 -22.26 -3.76
N ASN A 112 9.50 -21.30 -3.66
CA ASN A 112 8.24 -21.43 -2.94
C ASN A 112 7.01 -21.53 -3.86
N SER A 113 7.18 -21.48 -5.17
CA SER A 113 6.05 -21.46 -6.13
C SER A 113 5.31 -22.80 -6.27
N GLU A 114 5.92 -23.90 -5.89
CA GLU A 114 5.36 -25.26 -5.98
C GLU A 114 4.51 -25.64 -4.77
N THR A 115 4.53 -24.87 -3.69
CA THR A 115 3.76 -25.15 -2.48
C THR A 115 2.59 -24.16 -2.32
N THR A 116 1.47 -24.65 -1.84
CA THR A 116 0.31 -23.84 -1.46
C THR A 116 0.26 -23.54 0.03
N LYS A 117 1.21 -24.07 0.81
CA LYS A 117 1.28 -23.92 2.26
C LYS A 117 2.54 -23.17 2.68
N HIS A 118 2.39 -21.90 3.02
CA HIS A 118 3.47 -20.99 3.38
C HIS A 118 3.55 -20.69 4.89
N TYR A 119 2.85 -21.46 5.72
CA TYR A 119 2.71 -21.20 7.16
C TYR A 119 4.03 -21.07 7.90
N ARG A 120 5.04 -21.89 7.52
CA ARG A 120 6.38 -21.87 8.15
C ARG A 120 7.11 -20.55 7.89
N GLN A 121 7.01 -20.00 6.68
CA GLN A 121 7.62 -18.72 6.33
C GLN A 121 6.85 -17.55 6.93
N LEU A 122 5.52 -17.69 7.04
CA LEU A 122 4.63 -16.67 7.60
C LEU A 122 4.75 -16.55 9.13
N SER A 123 5.19 -17.62 9.85
CA SER A 123 5.36 -17.57 11.30
C SER A 123 6.35 -16.50 11.75
N ASP A 124 7.34 -16.17 10.92
CA ASP A 124 8.32 -15.11 11.21
C ASP A 124 7.85 -13.70 10.85
N HIS A 125 6.67 -13.58 10.23
CA HIS A 125 6.14 -12.29 9.82
C HIS A 125 5.78 -11.41 11.04
N PRO A 126 6.11 -10.09 11.05
CA PRO A 126 5.86 -9.22 12.19
C PRO A 126 4.41 -9.23 12.71
N MET A 127 3.42 -9.28 11.82
CA MET A 127 2.00 -9.34 12.21
C MET A 127 1.66 -10.63 12.98
N VAL A 128 2.29 -11.77 12.61
CA VAL A 128 2.10 -13.04 13.32
C VAL A 128 2.76 -12.98 14.69
N LYS A 129 3.97 -12.40 14.78
CA LYS A 129 4.64 -12.16 16.06
C LYS A 129 3.85 -11.22 16.97
N MET A 130 3.17 -10.21 16.42
CA MET A 130 2.24 -9.36 17.19
C MET A 130 1.06 -10.18 17.74
N ALA A 131 0.51 -11.09 16.95
CA ALA A 131 -0.55 -11.98 17.41
C ALA A 131 -0.06 -12.92 18.53
N ASP A 132 1.20 -13.43 18.45
CA ASP A 132 1.82 -14.21 19.52
C ASP A 132 1.98 -13.40 20.81
N VAL A 133 2.41 -12.16 20.74
CA VAL A 133 2.49 -11.25 21.89
C VAL A 133 1.09 -11.02 22.49
N SER A 134 0.06 -10.88 21.64
CA SER A 134 -1.32 -10.75 22.10
C SER A 134 -1.80 -12.01 22.84
N ILE A 135 -1.44 -13.21 22.36
CA ILE A 135 -1.75 -14.47 23.06
C ILE A 135 -1.06 -14.48 24.42
N SER A 136 0.26 -14.20 24.49
CA SER A 136 1.00 -14.15 25.75
C SER A 136 0.44 -13.14 26.74
N ALA A 137 -0.01 -11.98 26.25
CA ALA A 137 -0.67 -10.97 27.11
C ALA A 137 -1.98 -11.50 27.70
N ASN A 138 -2.78 -12.24 26.93
CA ASN A 138 -4.00 -12.87 27.44
C ASN A 138 -3.68 -14.06 28.37
N GLU A 139 -2.61 -14.82 28.12
CA GLU A 139 -2.14 -15.86 29.05
C GLU A 139 -1.74 -15.26 30.39
N THR A 140 -1.04 -14.11 30.40
CA THR A 140 -0.76 -13.37 31.62
C THR A 140 -2.04 -12.91 32.37
N GLN A 141 -3.13 -12.58 31.63
CA GLN A 141 -4.43 -12.29 32.29
C GLN A 141 -5.03 -13.51 32.96
N VAL A 142 -4.81 -14.73 32.40
CA VAL A 142 -5.18 -15.98 33.09
C VAL A 142 -4.39 -16.13 34.38
N ASP A 143 -3.07 -15.93 34.36
CA ASP A 143 -2.22 -16.01 35.53
C ASP A 143 -2.67 -15.01 36.62
N ILE A 144 -3.02 -13.78 36.23
CA ILE A 144 -3.57 -12.75 37.14
C ILE A 144 -4.92 -13.22 37.74
N ALA A 145 -5.78 -13.82 36.92
CA ALA A 145 -7.07 -14.33 37.40
C ALA A 145 -6.88 -15.51 38.38
N GLU A 146 -5.83 -16.34 38.17
CA GLU A 146 -5.47 -17.44 39.08
C GLU A 146 -4.93 -16.90 40.41
N GLN A 147 -4.18 -15.79 40.40
CA GLN A 147 -3.73 -15.15 41.66
C GLN A 147 -4.86 -14.66 42.53
N ALA A 148 -6.05 -14.41 41.97
CA ALA A 148 -7.24 -14.04 42.75
C ALA A 148 -7.78 -15.16 43.69
N TYR A 149 -7.25 -16.37 43.58
CA TYR A 149 -7.54 -17.48 44.52
C TYR A 149 -6.60 -17.53 45.72
N THR A 150 -5.48 -16.77 45.68
CA THR A 150 -4.53 -16.73 46.78
C THR A 150 -4.93 -15.65 47.79
N PRO A 151 -4.82 -15.89 49.12
CA PRO A 151 -5.03 -14.86 50.13
C PRO A 151 -4.05 -13.70 49.93
N GLN A 152 -4.58 -12.47 49.99
CA GLN A 152 -3.73 -11.25 49.93
C GLN A 152 -3.53 -10.71 51.33
N PHE A 153 -2.27 -10.36 51.66
CA PHE A 153 -1.89 -9.76 52.91
C PHE A 153 -1.46 -8.31 52.72
N GLY A 154 -2.02 -7.42 53.50
CA GLY A 154 -1.63 -6.03 53.55
C GLY A 154 -1.14 -5.65 54.94
N VAL A 155 -0.06 -4.86 55.00
CA VAL A 155 0.40 -4.26 56.24
C VAL A 155 0.42 -2.72 56.06
N GLU A 156 -0.30 -2.06 56.92
CA GLU A 156 -0.33 -0.58 56.94
C GLU A 156 0.16 -0.10 58.29
N VAL A 157 1.13 0.81 58.29
CA VAL A 157 1.65 1.46 59.48
C VAL A 157 1.39 2.97 59.35
N MET A 158 0.64 3.51 60.32
CA MET A 158 0.28 4.91 60.36
C MET A 158 0.87 5.55 61.61
N TYR A 159 1.53 6.68 61.45
CA TYR A 159 1.97 7.56 62.54
C TYR A 159 1.19 8.87 62.46
N ALA A 160 0.50 9.22 63.58
CA ALA A 160 -0.24 10.47 63.68
C ALA A 160 0.38 11.34 64.76
N TYR A 161 0.99 12.43 64.35
CA TYR A 161 1.46 13.49 65.26
C TYR A 161 0.30 14.33 65.77
N ARG A 162 0.18 14.55 67.08
CA ARG A 162 -0.92 15.27 67.72
C ARG A 162 -0.40 16.56 68.35
N GLN A 163 -0.84 17.72 67.90
CA GLN A 163 -0.55 19.04 68.48
C GLN A 163 -1.56 19.48 69.59
N ALA A 164 -2.59 18.65 69.83
CA ALA A 164 -3.61 18.95 70.82
C ALA A 164 -3.12 18.59 72.23
N ASN A 165 -3.62 19.35 73.29
CA ASN A 165 -3.41 18.96 74.66
C ASN A 165 -4.53 17.98 75.10
N ASN A 166 -4.21 17.12 76.04
CA ASN A 166 -5.16 16.26 76.71
C ASN A 166 -6.07 17.05 77.69
N MET A 167 -7.10 16.41 78.25
CA MET A 167 -8.02 17.07 79.19
C MET A 167 -7.34 17.62 80.45
N LYS A 168 -6.08 17.26 80.71
CA LYS A 168 -5.27 17.77 81.84
C LYS A 168 -4.34 18.91 81.44
N GLY A 169 -4.39 19.41 80.20
CA GLY A 169 -3.54 20.44 79.66
C GLY A 169 -2.13 20.00 79.23
N GLU A 170 -1.80 18.72 79.22
CA GLU A 170 -0.55 18.15 78.84
C GLU A 170 -0.55 17.86 77.36
N PRO A 171 0.61 17.89 76.64
CA PRO A 171 0.68 17.43 75.22
C PRO A 171 0.13 16.06 75.05
N ALA A 172 -0.80 15.86 74.07
CA ALA A 172 -1.33 14.55 73.75
C ALA A 172 -0.23 13.68 73.06
N SER A 173 -0.10 12.47 73.51
CA SER A 173 0.87 11.52 72.90
C SER A 173 0.55 11.24 71.44
N ASP A 174 1.58 11.12 70.62
CA ASP A 174 1.47 10.67 69.25
C ASP A 174 0.87 9.27 69.18
N LEU A 175 0.22 8.99 68.08
CA LEU A 175 -0.41 7.67 67.82
C LEU A 175 0.35 6.93 66.77
N VAL A 176 0.73 5.68 67.05
CA VAL A 176 1.24 4.73 66.09
C VAL A 176 0.21 3.62 65.97
N SER A 177 -0.21 3.34 64.78
CA SER A 177 -1.17 2.25 64.49
C SER A 177 -0.56 1.33 63.43
N ALA A 178 -0.67 0.03 63.64
CA ALA A 178 -0.31 -0.98 62.66
C ALA A 178 -1.51 -1.85 62.37
N TYR A 179 -1.88 -1.98 61.11
CA TYR A 179 -2.96 -2.82 60.65
C TYR A 179 -2.42 -3.96 59.80
N LEU A 180 -2.83 -5.20 60.11
CA LEU A 180 -2.65 -6.38 59.29
C LEU A 180 -4.01 -6.71 58.67
N THR A 181 -4.09 -6.65 57.35
CA THR A 181 -5.26 -7.06 56.58
C THR A 181 -5.00 -8.35 55.85
N MET A 182 -5.98 -9.22 55.82
CA MET A 182 -5.91 -10.46 55.06
C MET A 182 -7.23 -10.63 54.26
N ASP A 183 -7.14 -10.67 52.93
CA ASP A 183 -8.30 -10.95 52.09
C ASP A 183 -8.29 -12.43 51.71
N ILE A 184 -9.28 -13.17 52.22
CA ILE A 184 -9.43 -14.61 51.95
C ILE A 184 -10.57 -14.79 50.94
N PRO A 185 -10.29 -15.36 49.74
CA PRO A 185 -11.32 -15.60 48.74
C PRO A 185 -12.23 -16.78 49.17
N LEU A 186 -13.30 -16.50 49.88
CA LEU A 186 -14.35 -17.45 50.16
C LEU A 186 -15.45 -17.34 49.09
N PHE A 187 -16.05 -18.46 48.66
CA PHE A 187 -17.16 -18.48 47.68
C PHE A 187 -16.76 -17.99 46.28
N THR A 188 -15.76 -18.64 45.66
CA THR A 188 -15.13 -18.25 44.37
C THR A 188 -16.06 -18.41 43.16
N GLY A 189 -17.13 -19.25 43.24
CA GLY A 189 -17.92 -19.73 42.10
C GLY A 189 -18.58 -18.66 41.20
N ASN A 190 -18.91 -17.50 41.72
CA ASN A 190 -19.59 -16.44 40.96
C ASN A 190 -18.69 -15.25 40.59
N ARG A 191 -17.46 -15.21 41.10
CA ARG A 191 -16.53 -14.12 40.84
C ARG A 191 -15.21 -14.62 40.23
N GLN A 192 -14.38 -15.33 41.00
CA GLN A 192 -13.07 -15.80 40.55
C GLN A 192 -13.20 -16.81 39.40
N ASP A 193 -14.07 -17.84 39.57
CA ASP A 193 -14.23 -18.88 38.53
C ASP A 193 -14.76 -18.31 37.22
N ARG A 194 -15.64 -17.30 37.28
CA ARG A 194 -16.13 -16.62 36.07
C ARG A 194 -15.08 -15.74 35.42
N ASN A 195 -14.27 -15.05 36.22
CA ASN A 195 -13.17 -14.24 35.70
C ASN A 195 -12.09 -15.10 35.07
N LEU A 196 -11.72 -16.22 35.70
CA LEU A 196 -10.77 -17.17 35.13
C LEU A 196 -11.30 -17.77 33.82
N ALA A 197 -12.55 -18.23 33.78
CA ALA A 197 -13.15 -18.72 32.56
C ALA A 197 -13.19 -17.67 31.45
N ALA A 198 -13.52 -16.42 31.78
CA ALA A 198 -13.48 -15.31 30.81
C ALA A 198 -12.09 -15.08 30.26
N ALA A 199 -11.05 -15.07 31.10
CA ALA A 199 -9.64 -14.93 30.66
C ALA A 199 -9.21 -16.10 29.75
N GLN A 200 -9.59 -17.33 30.09
CA GLN A 200 -9.30 -18.52 29.25
C GLN A 200 -10.00 -18.44 27.88
N TYR A 201 -11.26 -17.96 27.83
CA TYR A 201 -11.93 -17.71 26.53
C TYR A 201 -11.25 -16.62 25.70
N GLN A 202 -10.68 -15.59 26.35
CA GLN A 202 -9.90 -14.54 25.64
C GLN A 202 -8.63 -15.12 25.01
N VAL A 203 -7.92 -16.02 25.70
CA VAL A 203 -6.78 -16.76 25.10
C VAL A 203 -7.24 -17.58 23.90
N GLY A 204 -8.34 -18.31 24.02
CA GLY A 204 -8.95 -19.06 22.91
C GLY A 204 -9.28 -18.17 21.71
N ALA A 205 -9.89 -17.02 21.96
CA ALA A 205 -10.20 -16.03 20.93
C ALA A 205 -8.93 -15.48 20.24
N ALA A 206 -7.89 -15.13 21.01
CA ALA A 206 -6.62 -14.65 20.48
C ALA A 206 -5.91 -15.71 19.60
N ARG A 207 -5.94 -16.97 20.00
CA ARG A 207 -5.41 -18.08 19.19
C ARG A 207 -6.18 -18.26 17.89
N SER A 208 -7.51 -18.22 17.93
CA SER A 208 -8.36 -18.29 16.73
C SER A 208 -8.12 -17.10 15.78
N GLN A 209 -7.89 -15.91 16.32
CA GLN A 209 -7.52 -14.73 15.52
C GLN A 209 -6.17 -14.91 14.81
N LYS A 210 -5.16 -15.49 15.50
CA LYS A 210 -3.87 -15.82 14.87
C LYS A 210 -4.04 -16.85 13.74
N ASP A 211 -4.84 -17.90 13.95
CA ASP A 211 -5.08 -18.92 12.92
C ASP A 211 -5.82 -18.33 11.70
N THR A 212 -6.78 -17.46 11.94
CA THR A 212 -7.48 -16.72 10.89
C THR A 212 -6.49 -15.83 10.11
N LEU A 213 -5.62 -15.06 10.80
CA LEU A 213 -4.60 -14.24 10.20
C LEU A 213 -3.65 -15.08 9.31
N LEU A 214 -3.16 -16.19 9.82
CA LEU A 214 -2.27 -17.10 9.06
C LEU A 214 -2.95 -17.64 7.80
N THR A 215 -4.22 -18.03 7.90
CA THR A 215 -4.99 -18.51 6.77
C THR A 215 -5.19 -17.42 5.71
N GLN A 216 -5.54 -16.20 6.13
CA GLN A 216 -5.67 -15.05 5.23
C GLN A 216 -4.34 -14.70 4.57
N MET A 217 -3.25 -14.69 5.32
CA MET A 217 -1.92 -14.41 4.78
C MET A 217 -1.48 -15.49 3.77
N ASN A 218 -1.72 -16.76 4.07
CA ASN A 218 -1.43 -17.85 3.15
C ASN A 218 -2.23 -17.73 1.85
N ALA A 219 -3.53 -17.43 1.94
CA ALA A 219 -4.37 -17.17 0.76
C ALA A 219 -3.83 -15.99 -0.06
N LYS A 220 -3.42 -14.90 0.63
CA LYS A 220 -2.83 -13.72 -0.05
C LYS A 220 -1.55 -14.05 -0.78
N VAL A 221 -0.65 -14.86 -0.18
CA VAL A 221 0.58 -15.30 -0.84
C VAL A 221 0.25 -16.10 -2.11
N ASN A 222 -0.66 -17.08 -2.02
CA ASN A 222 -1.08 -17.87 -3.17
C ASN A 222 -1.67 -17.00 -4.29
N THR A 223 -2.54 -16.03 -3.95
CA THR A 223 -3.08 -15.07 -4.94
C THR A 223 -1.96 -14.29 -5.62
N LEU A 224 -1.02 -13.74 -4.86
CA LEU A 224 0.10 -12.96 -5.41
C LEU A 224 1.03 -13.81 -6.31
N LEU A 225 1.22 -15.08 -6.00
CA LEU A 225 2.00 -15.99 -6.85
C LEU A 225 1.29 -16.27 -8.18
N VAL A 226 -0.03 -16.48 -8.15
CA VAL A 226 -0.84 -16.64 -9.36
C VAL A 226 -0.83 -15.36 -10.20
N ASP A 227 -1.07 -14.20 -9.57
CA ASP A 227 -1.04 -12.90 -10.25
C ASP A 227 0.33 -12.66 -10.93
N ARG A 228 1.43 -12.94 -10.21
CA ARG A 228 2.78 -12.81 -10.75
C ARG A 228 2.99 -13.69 -11.99
N ALA A 229 2.58 -14.96 -11.92
CA ALA A 229 2.72 -15.87 -13.05
C ALA A 229 1.93 -15.40 -14.28
N ASN A 230 0.69 -14.97 -14.07
CA ASN A 230 -0.15 -14.40 -15.12
C ASN A 230 0.44 -13.10 -15.70
N LEU A 231 0.91 -12.19 -14.86
CA LEU A 231 1.53 -10.94 -15.30
C LEU A 231 2.80 -11.19 -16.12
N SER A 232 3.63 -12.17 -15.74
CA SER A 232 4.79 -12.58 -16.54
C SER A 232 4.40 -13.05 -17.95
N GLN A 233 3.38 -13.91 -18.05
CA GLN A 233 2.88 -14.39 -19.35
C GLN A 233 2.25 -13.27 -20.18
N ARG A 234 1.52 -12.35 -19.52
CA ARG A 234 0.97 -11.17 -20.20
C ARG A 234 2.07 -10.27 -20.74
N LEU A 235 3.09 -9.97 -19.95
CA LEU A 235 4.22 -9.13 -20.35
C LEU A 235 4.94 -9.75 -21.58
N GLU A 236 5.19 -11.05 -21.58
CA GLU A 236 5.75 -11.75 -22.73
C GLU A 236 4.88 -11.60 -23.98
N ARG A 237 3.55 -11.73 -23.85
CA ARG A 237 2.61 -11.52 -24.96
C ARG A 237 2.63 -10.08 -25.48
N TYR A 238 2.72 -9.08 -24.59
CA TYR A 238 2.89 -7.68 -25.01
C TYR A 238 4.14 -7.49 -25.85
N GLN A 239 5.28 -8.04 -25.39
CA GLN A 239 6.57 -7.87 -26.06
C GLN A 239 6.67 -8.67 -27.37
N SER A 240 6.21 -9.92 -27.39
CA SER A 240 6.38 -10.82 -28.52
C SER A 240 5.30 -10.68 -29.61
N THR A 241 4.11 -10.19 -29.25
CA THR A 241 2.95 -10.24 -30.16
C THR A 241 2.26 -8.89 -30.31
N LEU A 242 1.73 -8.31 -29.22
CA LEU A 242 0.82 -7.17 -29.33
C LEU A 242 1.53 -5.90 -29.82
N LEU A 243 2.70 -5.56 -29.28
CA LEU A 243 3.44 -4.37 -29.70
C LEU A 243 3.97 -4.47 -31.13
N PRO A 244 4.57 -5.60 -31.58
CA PRO A 244 4.93 -5.77 -32.98
C PRO A 244 3.74 -5.68 -33.93
N GLN A 245 2.59 -6.26 -33.57
CA GLN A 245 1.39 -6.22 -34.40
C GLN A 245 0.82 -4.80 -34.53
N VAL A 246 0.74 -4.02 -33.44
CA VAL A 246 0.22 -2.66 -33.51
C VAL A 246 1.18 -1.74 -34.28
N GLN A 247 2.48 -1.92 -34.16
CA GLN A 247 3.47 -1.17 -34.95
C GLN A 247 3.35 -1.50 -36.44
N ALA A 248 3.22 -2.78 -36.79
CA ALA A 248 2.99 -3.17 -38.18
C ALA A 248 1.68 -2.58 -38.74
N ARG A 249 0.60 -2.53 -37.91
CA ARG A 249 -0.67 -1.90 -38.28
C ARG A 249 -0.52 -0.41 -38.54
N ILE A 250 0.18 0.33 -37.67
CA ILE A 250 0.44 1.77 -37.86
C ILE A 250 1.14 2.01 -39.19
N HIS A 251 2.24 1.32 -39.47
CA HIS A 251 2.97 1.47 -40.73
C HIS A 251 2.14 1.10 -41.95
N ALA A 252 1.21 0.13 -41.83
CA ALA A 252 0.31 -0.21 -42.94
C ALA A 252 -0.71 0.88 -43.19
N VAL A 253 -1.31 1.43 -42.13
CA VAL A 253 -2.33 2.48 -42.23
C VAL A 253 -1.74 3.82 -42.68
N GLU A 254 -0.56 4.20 -42.18
CA GLU A 254 0.17 5.39 -42.62
C GLU A 254 0.48 5.32 -44.14
N ARG A 255 1.00 4.21 -44.61
CA ARG A 255 1.22 3.99 -46.04
C ARG A 255 -0.08 4.00 -46.84
N GLY A 256 -1.15 3.40 -46.31
CA GLY A 256 -2.47 3.44 -46.91
C GLY A 256 -3.00 4.88 -47.05
N TYR A 257 -2.84 5.70 -46.01
CA TYR A 257 -3.21 7.10 -46.03
C TYR A 257 -2.42 7.91 -47.07
N GLN A 258 -1.09 7.72 -47.12
CA GLN A 258 -0.22 8.36 -48.12
C GLN A 258 -0.61 8.00 -49.56
N ASN A 259 -1.12 6.80 -49.79
CA ASN A 259 -1.57 6.30 -51.09
C ASN A 259 -3.07 6.50 -51.36
N ASN A 260 -3.78 7.26 -50.51
CA ASN A 260 -5.25 7.50 -50.57
C ASN A 260 -6.10 6.20 -50.51
N THR A 261 -5.60 5.15 -49.87
CA THR A 261 -6.31 3.86 -49.70
C THR A 261 -6.81 3.65 -48.25
N ALA A 262 -6.41 4.49 -47.29
CA ALA A 262 -6.91 4.52 -45.91
C ALA A 262 -7.35 5.95 -45.55
N GLN A 263 -8.25 6.05 -44.59
CA GLN A 263 -8.72 7.34 -44.07
C GLN A 263 -7.82 7.81 -42.92
N PHE A 264 -7.79 9.13 -42.69
CA PHE A 264 -7.06 9.69 -41.55
C PHE A 264 -7.53 9.14 -40.20
N ASN A 265 -8.83 8.88 -40.05
CA ASN A 265 -9.38 8.29 -38.83
C ASN A 265 -8.80 6.91 -38.51
N ASP A 266 -8.39 6.14 -39.51
CA ASP A 266 -7.74 4.83 -39.31
C ASP A 266 -6.33 5.02 -38.70
N VAL A 267 -5.62 6.08 -39.11
CA VAL A 267 -4.31 6.45 -38.52
C VAL A 267 -4.48 6.84 -37.06
N ILE A 268 -5.49 7.68 -36.73
CA ILE A 268 -5.80 8.07 -35.35
C ILE A 268 -6.10 6.85 -34.50
N MET A 269 -6.96 5.93 -34.99
CA MET A 269 -7.31 4.72 -34.23
C MET A 269 -6.09 3.82 -33.98
N ALA A 270 -5.26 3.59 -35.00
CA ALA A 270 -4.06 2.80 -34.85
C ALA A 270 -3.06 3.39 -33.85
N SER A 271 -2.84 4.71 -33.88
CA SER A 271 -1.99 5.44 -32.94
C SER A 271 -2.55 5.43 -31.51
N THR A 272 -3.87 5.53 -31.36
CA THR A 272 -4.52 5.44 -30.05
C THR A 272 -4.40 4.04 -29.44
N ASP A 273 -4.54 3.00 -30.26
CA ASP A 273 -4.37 1.60 -29.85
C ASP A 273 -2.91 1.34 -29.42
N GLU A 274 -1.93 1.86 -30.17
CA GLU A 274 -0.51 1.74 -29.80
C GLU A 274 -0.23 2.42 -28.45
N LEU A 275 -0.71 3.66 -28.28
CA LEU A 275 -0.57 4.40 -27.03
C LEU A 275 -1.15 3.59 -25.85
N ALA A 276 -2.36 3.04 -26.02
CA ALA A 276 -3.02 2.25 -24.98
C ALA A 276 -2.20 1.02 -24.62
N LEU A 277 -1.72 0.27 -25.61
CA LEU A 277 -0.90 -0.94 -25.40
C LEU A 277 0.45 -0.63 -24.74
N LYS A 278 1.12 0.46 -25.16
CA LYS A 278 2.39 0.89 -24.54
C LYS A 278 2.20 1.29 -23.06
N LEU A 279 1.14 2.02 -22.75
CA LEU A 279 0.81 2.40 -21.37
C LEU A 279 0.46 1.18 -20.51
N GLU A 280 -0.32 0.24 -21.06
CA GLU A 280 -0.70 -0.97 -20.34
C GLU A 280 0.49 -1.90 -20.09
N GLN A 281 1.43 -2.00 -21.02
CA GLN A 281 2.68 -2.75 -20.82
C GLN A 281 3.52 -2.21 -19.66
N GLN A 282 3.55 -0.88 -19.49
CA GLN A 282 4.36 -0.24 -18.44
C GLN A 282 3.69 -0.32 -17.05
N ARG A 283 2.39 -0.53 -17.00
CA ARG A 283 1.59 -0.64 -15.78
C ARG A 283 1.73 -2.03 -15.14
#